data_ed58bd665c081304cd025b5f14305043
#
_entry.id   ed58bd665c081304cd025b5f14305043
#
_cell.length_a   1.000
_cell.length_b   1.000
_cell.length_c   1.000
_cell.angle_alpha   90.00
_cell.angle_beta   90.00
_cell.angle_gamma   90.00
#
_symmetry.space_group_name_H-M   'P 1'
#
loop_
_entity.id
_entity.type
_entity.pdbx_description
1 polymer ?
#
loop_
_entity_poly.entity_id
_entity_poly.type
_entity_poly.pdbx_seq_one_letter_code
_entity_poly.pdbx_strand_id
1 'polypeptide(L)'
;MNILVIETCALAKNVQFSDDDMIVSLVDGRTITVPLLWFPRLASASQKQLANYELLGDGEGIHWPDVDEDISVAGLLRGNH
;
A
#
# COMPACT_ATOMS: atom_id res chain seq x y z
N MET A 1 8.84 22.82 -16.89
CA MET A 1 7.85 21.85 -16.50
C MET A 1 8.53 20.63 -15.88
N ASN A 2 7.97 20.13 -14.83
CA ASN A 2 8.67 19.10 -14.11
C ASN A 2 7.72 17.96 -13.74
N ILE A 3 7.64 16.99 -14.62
CA ILE A 3 6.78 15.85 -14.46
C ILE A 3 7.17 15.01 -13.24
N LEU A 4 8.45 15.03 -12.92
CA LEU A 4 8.94 14.21 -11.81
C LEU A 4 8.31 14.61 -10.48
N VAL A 5 7.94 15.86 -10.35
CA VAL A 5 7.31 16.33 -9.12
C VAL A 5 6.01 15.57 -8.88
N ILE A 6 5.29 15.27 -9.95
CA ILE A 6 4.02 14.57 -9.85
C ILE A 6 4.24 13.17 -9.32
N GLU A 7 5.29 12.51 -9.75
CA GLU A 7 5.56 11.14 -9.34
C GLU A 7 5.92 11.03 -7.88
N THR A 8 6.52 12.07 -7.32
CA THR A 8 6.91 12.03 -5.92
C THR A 8 5.74 12.25 -4.98
N CYS A 9 4.56 12.51 -5.53
CA CYS A 9 3.38 12.77 -4.72
C CYS A 9 2.42 11.58 -4.66
N ALA A 10 2.92 10.38 -4.86
CA ALA A 10 2.11 9.19 -4.78
C ALA A 10 1.82 8.87 -3.32
N LEU A 11 0.62 9.21 -2.88
CA LEU A 11 0.22 9.02 -1.49
C LEU A 11 -1.01 8.14 -1.42
N ALA A 12 -1.02 7.22 -0.47
CA ALA A 12 -2.15 6.32 -0.27
C ALA A 12 -3.28 7.05 0.44
N LYS A 13 -4.50 6.76 0.04
CA LYS A 13 -5.70 7.28 0.67
C LYS A 13 -6.37 6.20 1.51
N ASN A 14 -6.47 4.99 0.98
CA ASN A 14 -6.96 3.85 1.74
C ASN A 14 -6.45 2.56 1.11
N VAL A 15 -6.66 1.46 1.84
CA VAL A 15 -6.22 0.13 1.44
C VAL A 15 -7.38 -0.83 1.60
N GLN A 16 -7.62 -1.64 0.59
CA GLN A 16 -8.63 -2.68 0.63
C GLN A 16 -8.02 -4.00 0.18
N PHE A 17 -8.70 -5.09 0.46
CA PHE A 17 -8.20 -6.42 0.13
C PHE A 17 -9.29 -7.24 -0.52
N SER A 18 -8.92 -7.94 -1.59
CA SER A 18 -9.73 -9.02 -2.14
C SER A 18 -9.10 -10.33 -1.68
N ASP A 19 -9.62 -11.46 -2.16
CA ASP A 19 -9.09 -12.76 -1.76
C ASP A 19 -7.61 -12.91 -2.09
N ASP A 20 -7.17 -12.32 -3.21
CA ASP A 20 -5.83 -12.53 -3.71
C ASP A 20 -4.99 -11.27 -3.80
N ASP A 21 -5.59 -10.10 -3.65
CA ASP A 21 -4.90 -8.85 -3.97
C ASP A 21 -5.04 -7.82 -2.88
N MET A 22 -4.05 -6.94 -2.82
CA MET A 22 -4.12 -5.71 -2.05
C MET A 22 -4.39 -4.56 -3.01
N ILE A 23 -5.35 -3.72 -2.67
CA ILE A 23 -5.80 -2.63 -3.53
C ILE A 23 -5.58 -1.32 -2.78
N VAL A 24 -4.67 -0.50 -3.30
CA VAL A 24 -4.32 0.77 -2.66
C VAL A 24 -4.86 1.90 -3.52
N SER A 25 -5.75 2.70 -2.95
CA SER A 25 -6.28 3.88 -3.61
C SER A 25 -5.39 5.08 -3.29
N LEU A 26 -5.02 5.82 -4.31
CA LEU A 26 -4.12 6.97 -4.16
C LEU A 26 -4.91 8.26 -4.12
N VAL A 27 -4.32 9.26 -3.49
CA VAL A 27 -4.93 10.57 -3.34
C VAL A 27 -5.23 11.21 -4.69
N ASP A 28 -4.42 10.92 -5.70
CA ASP A 28 -4.58 11.51 -7.04
C ASP A 28 -5.61 10.78 -7.90
N GLY A 29 -6.30 9.79 -7.35
CA GLY A 29 -7.35 9.08 -8.06
C GLY A 29 -6.93 7.77 -8.70
N ARG A 30 -5.63 7.48 -8.71
CA ARG A 30 -5.15 6.20 -9.24
C ARG A 30 -5.35 5.10 -8.21
N THR A 31 -5.32 3.86 -8.69
CA THR A 31 -5.43 2.68 -7.85
C THR A 31 -4.33 1.72 -8.22
N ILE A 32 -3.67 1.16 -7.21
CA ILE A 32 -2.63 0.16 -7.42
C ILE A 32 -3.14 -1.17 -6.87
N THR A 33 -3.10 -2.21 -7.68
CA THR A 33 -3.48 -3.54 -7.25
C THR A 33 -2.26 -4.44 -7.34
N VAL A 34 -1.90 -5.08 -6.22
CA VAL A 34 -0.74 -5.97 -6.18
C VAL A 34 -1.13 -7.30 -5.56
N PRO A 35 -0.50 -8.40 -5.98
CA PRO A 35 -0.82 -9.71 -5.39
C PRO A 35 -0.38 -9.78 -3.93
N LEU A 36 -1.23 -10.37 -3.10
CA LEU A 36 -0.87 -10.59 -1.70
C LEU A 36 0.34 -11.50 -1.56
N LEU A 37 0.58 -12.35 -2.54
CA LEU A 37 1.73 -13.24 -2.50
C LEU A 37 3.06 -12.49 -2.46
N TRP A 38 3.08 -11.24 -2.89
CA TRP A 38 4.28 -10.42 -2.78
C TRP A 38 4.65 -10.15 -1.33
N PHE A 39 3.67 -10.25 -0.42
CA PHE A 39 3.85 -9.90 0.99
C PHE A 39 3.36 -11.04 1.87
N PRO A 40 4.22 -12.03 2.13
CA PRO A 40 3.80 -13.24 2.86
C PRO A 40 3.17 -12.97 4.22
N ARG A 41 3.62 -11.94 4.92
CA ARG A 41 3.03 -11.60 6.22
C ARG A 41 1.59 -11.17 6.07
N LEU A 42 1.29 -10.42 5.01
CA LEU A 42 -0.08 -10.00 4.75
C LEU A 42 -0.92 -11.16 4.23
N ALA A 43 -0.32 -12.01 3.41
CA ALA A 43 -1.04 -13.16 2.86
C ALA A 43 -1.48 -14.11 3.97
N SER A 44 -0.74 -14.17 5.07
CA SER A 44 -1.06 -15.05 6.20
C SER A 44 -1.91 -14.36 7.27
N ALA A 45 -2.19 -13.08 7.13
CA ALA A 45 -2.90 -12.32 8.15
C ALA A 45 -4.40 -12.54 8.06
N SER A 46 -5.08 -12.37 9.20
CA SER A 46 -6.53 -12.43 9.23
C SER A 46 -7.10 -11.13 8.64
N GLN A 47 -8.38 -11.18 8.30
CA GLN A 47 -9.04 -9.98 7.77
C GLN A 47 -9.01 -8.84 8.78
N LYS A 48 -9.12 -9.16 10.05
CA LYS A 48 -9.06 -8.15 11.10
C LYS A 48 -7.69 -7.50 11.16
N GLN A 49 -6.64 -8.31 11.03
CA GLN A 49 -5.28 -7.78 11.03
C GLN A 49 -5.02 -6.92 9.79
N LEU A 50 -5.52 -7.34 8.65
CA LEU A 50 -5.36 -6.58 7.41
C LEU A 50 -6.08 -5.24 7.47
N ALA A 51 -7.21 -5.19 8.15
CA ALA A 51 -7.97 -3.96 8.29
C ALA A 51 -7.32 -2.98 9.27
N ASN A 52 -6.43 -3.47 10.11
CA ASN A 52 -5.78 -2.65 11.13
C ASN A 52 -4.46 -2.09 10.61
N TYR A 53 -4.54 -1.23 9.61
CA TYR A 53 -3.36 -0.60 9.04
C TYR A 53 -3.33 0.88 9.42
N GLU A 54 -2.14 1.45 9.35
CA GLU A 54 -1.92 2.88 9.58
C GLU A 54 -1.22 3.46 8.38
N LEU A 55 -1.63 4.65 7.98
CA LEU A 55 -0.92 5.38 6.94
C LEU A 55 0.18 6.18 7.60
N LEU A 56 1.39 6.08 7.08
CA LEU A 56 2.54 6.79 7.61
C LEU A 56 2.76 8.07 6.81
N GLY A 57 3.11 9.12 7.52
CA GLY A 57 3.25 10.43 6.90
C GLY A 57 1.91 10.83 6.30
N ASP A 58 1.93 11.37 5.11
CA ASP A 58 0.71 11.77 4.41
C ASP A 58 0.17 10.65 3.51
N GLY A 59 0.58 9.43 3.76
CA GLY A 59 0.21 8.30 2.91
C GLY A 59 1.39 7.78 2.12
N GLU A 60 2.60 8.14 2.50
CA GLU A 60 3.81 7.67 1.82
C GLU A 60 4.07 6.20 2.10
N GLY A 61 3.65 5.72 3.25
CA GLY A 61 3.83 4.35 3.66
C GLY A 61 2.59 3.79 4.32
N ILE A 62 2.56 2.47 4.46
CA ILE A 62 1.47 1.76 5.11
C ILE A 62 2.08 0.79 6.10
N HIS A 63 1.59 0.81 7.34
CA HIS A 63 2.12 -0.02 8.42
C HIS A 63 1.02 -0.90 9.00
N TRP A 64 1.33 -2.17 9.18
CA TRP A 64 0.43 -3.13 9.84
C TRP A 64 1.07 -3.54 11.16
N PRO A 65 0.63 -2.98 12.29
CA PRO A 65 1.27 -3.28 13.58
C PRO A 65 1.11 -4.74 14.02
N ASP A 66 0.02 -5.39 13.66
CA ASP A 66 -0.22 -6.75 14.12
C ASP A 66 0.72 -7.77 13.49
N VAL A 67 1.25 -7.49 12.33
CA VAL A 67 2.14 -8.41 11.61
C VAL A 67 3.50 -7.79 11.31
N ASP A 68 3.73 -6.60 11.84
CA ASP A 68 5.00 -5.90 11.71
C ASP A 68 5.44 -5.76 10.26
N GLU A 69 4.54 -5.28 9.43
CA GLU A 69 4.82 -5.09 8.02
C GLU A 69 4.72 -3.61 7.64
N ASP A 70 5.70 -3.14 6.86
CA ASP A 70 5.74 -1.78 6.35
C ASP A 70 5.90 -1.82 4.84
N ILE A 71 5.12 -1.00 4.14
CA ILE A 71 5.18 -0.96 2.68
C ILE A 71 5.30 0.49 2.24
N SER A 72 6.23 0.74 1.33
CA SER A 72 6.38 2.06 0.71
C SER A 72 5.47 2.14 -0.51
N VAL A 73 4.65 3.18 -0.58
CA VAL A 73 3.76 3.36 -1.73
C VAL A 73 4.57 3.60 -3.00
N ALA A 74 5.65 4.39 -2.90
CA ALA A 74 6.52 4.59 -4.05
C ALA A 74 7.15 3.28 -4.52
N GLY A 75 7.47 2.40 -3.57
CA GLY A 75 8.00 1.07 -3.90
C GLY A 75 6.99 0.23 -4.65
N LEU A 76 5.72 0.32 -4.26
CA LEU A 76 4.67 -0.42 -4.97
C LEU A 76 4.56 0.04 -6.41
N LEU A 77 4.63 1.34 -6.65
CA LEU A 77 4.53 1.87 -8.00
C LEU A 77 5.67 1.41 -8.89
N ARG A 78 6.84 1.21 -8.31
CA ARG A 78 7.98 0.72 -9.07
C ARG A 78 8.00 -0.80 -9.19
N GLY A 79 7.08 -1.48 -8.52
CA GLY A 79 7.10 -2.93 -8.49
C GLY A 79 8.19 -3.51 -7.60
N ASN A 80 8.70 -2.68 -6.70
CA ASN A 80 9.78 -3.04 -5.82
C ASN A 80 9.23 -3.48 -4.47
N HIS A 81 9.39 -4.74 -4.16
CA HIS A 81 8.90 -5.31 -2.92
C HIS A 81 9.89 -6.30 -2.35
#